data_ddacb8c50c2d49fc0db98f49cabf1aa6
#
_entry.id   ddacb8c50c2d49fc0db98f49cabf1aa6
#
_cell.length_a   1.000
_cell.length_b   1.000
_cell.length_c   1.000
_cell.angle_alpha   90.00
_cell.angle_beta   90.00
_cell.angle_gamma   90.00
#
_symmetry.space_group_name_H-M   'P 1'
#
loop_
_entity.id
_entity.type
_entity.pdbx_description
1 polymer ?
#
loop_
_entity_poly.entity_id
_entity_poly.type
_entity_poly.pdbx_seq_one_letter_code
_entity_poly.pdbx_strand_id
1 'polypeptide(L)'
;GYDFGEGDIHANFAAMYKVDYAKAKELTFKQLYGGVFDNYKDLPFFKLTSEYIRTNWEKYNAEGKLICPISNYEFKRDELENMNPQKLFNYVLQNLETSVNIEILYRIFGVLKGKNTKLVLYTYDSFLFDVDDSEKEVLEQIKEVFNKLKLQIKSKHGHNYDFK
;
A
#
# COMPACT_ATOMS: atom_id res chain seq x y z
N GLY A 1 -2.34 12.02 8.90
CA GLY A 1 -1.21 11.22 8.43
C GLY A 1 0.03 12.08 8.23
N TYR A 2 1.17 11.46 7.99
CA TYR A 2 2.41 12.18 7.67
C TYR A 2 2.34 12.69 6.22
N ASP A 3 2.63 13.98 6.03
CA ASP A 3 2.72 14.57 4.69
C ASP A 3 4.16 14.48 4.17
N PHE A 4 4.35 13.72 3.11
CA PHE A 4 5.65 13.60 2.42
C PHE A 4 5.92 14.73 1.43
N GLY A 5 4.96 15.65 1.24
CA GLY A 5 5.02 16.66 0.19
C GLY A 5 4.85 16.05 -1.21
N GLU A 6 5.28 16.80 -2.22
CA GLU A 6 5.28 16.33 -3.60
C GLU A 6 6.52 15.47 -3.89
N GLY A 7 6.37 14.47 -4.76
CA GLY A 7 7.47 13.64 -5.26
C GLY A 7 7.47 12.19 -4.79
N ASP A 8 8.57 11.51 -5.04
CA ASP A 8 8.75 10.08 -4.71
C ASP A 8 9.06 9.91 -3.21
N ILE A 9 8.22 9.14 -2.52
CA ILE A 9 8.34 8.87 -1.08
C ILE A 9 9.72 8.28 -0.73
N HIS A 10 10.25 7.38 -1.56
CA HIS A 10 11.55 6.77 -1.29
C HIS A 10 12.71 7.74 -1.51
N ALA A 11 12.57 8.70 -2.43
CA ALA A 11 13.53 9.78 -2.58
C ALA A 11 13.56 10.69 -1.34
N ASN A 12 12.39 10.99 -0.76
CA ASN A 12 12.29 11.73 0.50
C ASN A 12 12.97 10.96 1.65
N PHE A 13 12.76 9.66 1.76
CA PHE A 13 13.46 8.84 2.75
C PHE A 13 14.98 8.76 2.48
N ALA A 14 15.42 8.70 1.22
CA ALA A 14 16.84 8.72 0.88
C ALA A 14 17.53 10.00 1.40
N ALA A 15 16.88 11.13 1.24
CA ALA A 15 17.35 12.41 1.80
C ALA A 15 17.37 12.41 3.34
N MET A 16 16.30 11.89 3.98
CA MET A 16 16.22 11.80 5.46
C MET A 16 17.29 10.89 6.05
N TYR A 17 17.54 9.74 5.43
CA TYR A 17 18.53 8.77 5.91
C TYR A 17 19.95 9.10 5.47
N LYS A 18 20.13 10.00 4.50
CA LYS A 18 21.42 10.32 3.86
C LYS A 18 22.06 9.09 3.20
N VAL A 19 21.27 8.34 2.48
CA VAL A 19 21.67 7.13 1.73
C VAL A 19 21.10 7.19 0.30
N ASP A 20 21.52 6.26 -0.55
CA ASP A 20 20.93 6.11 -1.88
C ASP A 20 19.48 5.60 -1.84
N TYR A 21 18.79 5.72 -2.96
CA TYR A 21 17.38 5.37 -3.12
C TYR A 21 17.08 3.89 -2.78
N ALA A 22 17.92 2.97 -3.26
CA ALA A 22 17.70 1.53 -3.05
C ALA A 22 17.84 1.17 -1.56
N LYS A 23 18.86 1.76 -0.90
CA LYS A 23 19.09 1.59 0.53
C LYS A 23 17.99 2.22 1.36
N ALA A 24 17.48 3.39 0.97
CA ALA A 24 16.36 4.03 1.64
C ALA A 24 15.11 3.16 1.59
N LYS A 25 14.80 2.59 0.44
CA LYS A 25 13.67 1.66 0.27
C LYS A 25 13.81 0.45 1.20
N GLU A 26 14.97 -0.21 1.20
CA GLU A 26 15.27 -1.35 2.07
C GLU A 26 15.09 -0.99 3.56
N LEU A 27 15.69 0.12 4.00
CA LEU A 27 15.64 0.57 5.38
C LEU A 27 14.21 0.91 5.82
N THR A 28 13.43 1.55 4.96
CA THR A 28 12.04 1.91 5.28
C THR A 28 11.19 0.65 5.47
N PHE A 29 11.28 -0.31 4.57
CA PHE A 29 10.53 -1.56 4.71
C PHE A 29 10.97 -2.36 5.94
N LYS A 30 12.27 -2.47 6.20
CA LYS A 30 12.78 -3.14 7.41
C LYS A 30 12.21 -2.52 8.69
N GLN A 31 12.10 -1.20 8.74
CA GLN A 31 11.58 -0.51 9.92
C GLN A 31 10.06 -0.60 10.05
N LEU A 32 9.33 -0.55 8.94
CA LEU A 32 7.88 -0.71 8.97
C LEU A 32 7.46 -2.11 9.41
N TYR A 33 8.14 -3.15 8.93
CA TYR A 33 7.77 -4.53 9.23
C TYR A 33 8.50 -5.13 10.43
N GLY A 34 9.72 -4.68 10.73
CA GLY A 34 10.56 -5.23 11.80
C GLY A 34 10.67 -4.37 13.05
N GLY A 35 10.16 -3.14 13.00
CA GLY A 35 10.29 -2.16 14.07
C GLY A 35 11.33 -1.08 13.78
N VAL A 36 11.11 0.10 14.35
CA VAL A 36 11.91 1.29 14.09
C VAL A 36 13.29 1.17 14.74
N PHE A 37 14.35 1.47 14.00
CA PHE A 37 15.72 1.48 14.50
C PHE A 37 16.00 2.70 15.38
N ASP A 38 16.80 2.54 16.40
CA ASP A 38 17.11 3.58 17.40
C ASP A 38 17.63 4.89 16.80
N ASN A 39 18.46 4.81 15.75
CA ASN A 39 19.02 5.99 15.07
C ASN A 39 18.01 6.74 14.19
N TYR A 40 16.81 6.21 13.95
CA TYR A 40 15.77 6.84 13.15
C TYR A 40 14.47 7.10 13.90
N LYS A 41 14.36 6.66 15.17
CA LYS A 41 13.14 6.80 15.98
C LYS A 41 12.69 8.24 16.16
N ASP A 42 13.61 9.21 16.08
CA ASP A 42 13.32 10.62 16.23
C ASP A 42 12.83 11.31 14.97
N LEU A 43 12.89 10.65 13.80
CA LEU A 43 12.32 11.17 12.57
C LEU A 43 10.79 11.32 12.73
N PRO A 44 10.20 12.44 12.30
CA PRO A 44 8.77 12.71 12.50
C PRO A 44 7.85 11.60 12.00
N PHE A 45 8.15 11.00 10.85
CA PHE A 45 7.41 9.87 10.31
C PHE A 45 7.39 8.68 11.27
N PHE A 46 8.56 8.30 11.83
CA PHE A 46 8.64 7.14 12.72
C PHE A 46 8.09 7.42 14.11
N LYS A 47 8.11 8.66 14.58
CA LYS A 47 7.39 9.06 15.80
C LYS A 47 5.89 8.83 15.63
N LEU A 48 5.30 9.31 14.54
CA LEU A 48 3.88 9.10 14.24
C LEU A 48 3.55 7.61 14.05
N THR A 49 4.41 6.86 13.36
CA THR A 49 4.24 5.40 13.17
C THR A 49 4.27 4.67 14.52
N SER A 50 5.23 4.97 15.37
CA SER A 50 5.34 4.35 16.70
C SER A 50 4.14 4.69 17.59
N GLU A 51 3.66 5.92 17.55
CA GLU A 51 2.45 6.33 18.26
C GLU A 51 1.21 5.60 17.74
N TYR A 52 1.05 5.47 16.43
CA TYR A 52 -0.03 4.71 15.81
C TYR A 52 -0.02 3.24 16.24
N ILE A 53 1.16 2.60 16.22
CA ILE A 53 1.34 1.22 16.68
C ILE A 53 0.94 1.07 18.15
N ARG A 54 1.44 1.98 19.01
CA ARG A 54 1.13 1.97 20.45
C ARG A 54 -0.37 2.13 20.70
N THR A 55 -0.99 3.14 20.10
CA THR A 55 -2.42 3.44 20.28
C THR A 55 -3.31 2.27 19.84
N ASN A 56 -3.00 1.68 18.68
CA ASN A 56 -3.75 0.52 18.20
C ASN A 56 -3.56 -0.71 19.10
N TRP A 57 -2.37 -0.90 19.64
CA TRP A 57 -2.10 -1.98 20.58
C TRP A 57 -2.84 -1.82 21.91
N GLU A 58 -2.86 -0.61 22.45
CA GLU A 58 -3.62 -0.27 23.65
C GLU A 58 -5.11 -0.52 23.44
N LYS A 59 -5.67 -0.05 22.32
CA LYS A 59 -7.06 -0.28 21.94
C LYS A 59 -7.38 -1.76 21.77
N TYR A 60 -6.55 -2.51 21.06
CA TYR A 60 -6.71 -3.95 20.87
C TYR A 60 -6.76 -4.71 22.19
N ASN A 61 -5.91 -4.33 23.15
CA ASN A 61 -5.92 -4.96 24.48
C ASN A 61 -7.13 -4.57 25.33
N ALA A 62 -7.55 -3.32 25.26
CA ALA A 62 -8.67 -2.81 26.04
C ALA A 62 -10.03 -3.32 25.53
N GLU A 63 -10.23 -3.34 24.20
CA GLU A 63 -11.49 -3.71 23.57
C GLU A 63 -11.57 -5.18 23.16
N GLY A 64 -10.47 -5.93 23.25
CA GLY A 64 -10.39 -7.33 22.78
C GLY A 64 -10.35 -7.47 21.26
N LYS A 65 -10.37 -6.36 20.53
CA LYS A 65 -10.32 -6.31 19.05
C LYS A 65 -9.80 -4.98 18.53
N LEU A 66 -9.36 -5.00 17.27
CA LEU A 66 -9.06 -3.80 16.48
C LEU A 66 -9.82 -3.89 15.14
N ILE A 67 -10.48 -2.80 14.75
CA ILE A 67 -11.25 -2.75 13.50
C ILE A 67 -10.45 -1.99 12.45
N CYS A 68 -10.27 -2.59 11.28
CA CYS A 68 -9.66 -1.92 10.13
C CYS A 68 -10.58 -0.80 9.63
N PRO A 69 -10.09 0.45 9.48
CA PRO A 69 -10.94 1.59 9.15
C PRO A 69 -11.50 1.58 7.71
N ILE A 70 -10.94 0.76 6.81
CA ILE A 70 -11.37 0.67 5.41
C ILE A 70 -12.27 -0.55 5.20
N SER A 71 -11.78 -1.75 5.56
CA SER A 71 -12.51 -3.00 5.32
C SER A 71 -13.57 -3.32 6.36
N ASN A 72 -13.54 -2.64 7.52
CA ASN A 72 -14.28 -3.01 8.72
C ASN A 72 -13.93 -4.42 9.24
N TYR A 73 -12.81 -5.01 8.79
CA TYR A 73 -12.35 -6.29 9.30
C TYR A 73 -11.97 -6.18 10.77
N GLU A 74 -12.42 -7.14 11.58
CA GLU A 74 -12.13 -7.20 13.00
C GLU A 74 -10.96 -8.15 13.28
N PHE A 75 -9.86 -7.61 13.80
CA PHE A 75 -8.76 -8.39 14.36
C PHE A 75 -9.09 -8.72 15.81
N LYS A 76 -9.62 -9.90 16.08
CA LYS A 76 -10.06 -10.29 17.44
C LYS A 76 -8.95 -10.98 18.21
N ARG A 77 -8.84 -10.67 19.50
CA ARG A 77 -7.76 -11.17 20.35
C ARG A 77 -7.88 -12.68 20.63
N ASP A 78 -9.08 -13.21 20.68
CA ASP A 78 -9.36 -14.62 20.87
C ASP A 78 -9.10 -15.49 19.61
N GLU A 79 -9.06 -14.86 18.44
CA GLU A 79 -8.77 -15.52 17.15
C GLU A 79 -7.28 -15.45 16.77
N LEU A 80 -6.49 -14.56 17.41
CA LEU A 80 -5.11 -14.26 17.00
C LEU A 80 -4.12 -14.59 18.13
N GLU A 81 -3.37 -15.66 17.91
CA GLU A 81 -2.38 -16.13 18.89
C GLU A 81 -1.03 -15.39 18.81
N ASN A 82 -0.36 -15.28 19.95
CA ASN A 82 1.00 -14.74 20.06
C ASN A 82 1.17 -13.36 19.40
N MET A 83 0.17 -12.48 19.59
CA MET A 83 0.23 -11.11 19.08
C MET A 83 1.19 -10.24 19.87
N ASN A 84 1.80 -9.28 19.16
CA ASN A 84 2.55 -8.16 19.71
C ASN A 84 2.24 -6.90 18.89
N PRO A 85 2.63 -5.69 19.36
CA PRO A 85 2.30 -4.44 18.67
C PRO A 85 2.72 -4.41 17.20
N GLN A 86 3.91 -4.88 16.88
CA GLN A 86 4.44 -4.87 15.52
C GLN A 86 3.73 -5.86 14.61
N LYS A 87 3.44 -7.06 15.11
CA LYS A 87 2.70 -8.09 14.36
C LYS A 87 1.28 -7.63 14.04
N LEU A 88 0.59 -7.01 15.00
CA LEU A 88 -0.74 -6.43 14.78
C LEU A 88 -0.69 -5.32 13.73
N PHE A 89 0.30 -4.43 13.81
CA PHE A 89 0.50 -3.37 12.83
C PHE A 89 0.71 -3.93 11.42
N ASN A 90 1.51 -4.98 11.27
CA ASN A 90 1.73 -5.64 9.98
C ASN A 90 0.45 -6.23 9.40
N TYR A 91 -0.39 -6.84 10.24
CA TYR A 91 -1.69 -7.37 9.81
C TYR A 91 -2.63 -6.26 9.36
N VAL A 92 -2.65 -5.14 10.08
CA VAL A 92 -3.45 -3.97 9.71
C VAL A 92 -2.98 -3.41 8.37
N LEU A 93 -1.67 -3.24 8.16
CA LEU A 93 -1.12 -2.74 6.88
C LEU A 93 -1.47 -3.65 5.71
N GLN A 94 -1.28 -4.97 5.85
CA GLN A 94 -1.62 -5.94 4.80
C GLN A 94 -3.13 -5.94 4.49
N ASN A 95 -3.96 -5.82 5.51
CA ASN A 95 -5.41 -5.74 5.33
C ASN A 95 -5.81 -4.44 4.62
N LEU A 96 -5.21 -3.30 4.97
CA LEU A 96 -5.43 -2.02 4.31
C LEU A 96 -5.04 -2.08 2.83
N GLU A 97 -3.86 -2.62 2.52
CA GLU A 97 -3.38 -2.80 1.16
C GLU A 97 -4.34 -3.68 0.34
N THR A 98 -4.71 -4.85 0.87
CA THR A 98 -5.65 -5.75 0.22
C THR A 98 -7.00 -5.08 -0.02
N SER A 99 -7.52 -4.33 0.95
CA SER A 99 -8.82 -3.66 0.85
C SER A 99 -8.82 -2.56 -0.22
N VAL A 100 -7.75 -1.78 -0.30
CA VAL A 100 -7.57 -0.76 -1.35
C VAL A 100 -7.47 -1.42 -2.72
N ASN A 101 -6.73 -2.50 -2.85
CA ASN A 101 -6.58 -3.22 -4.11
C ASN A 101 -7.90 -3.86 -4.58
N ILE A 102 -8.72 -4.38 -3.68
CA ILE A 102 -10.06 -4.88 -4.02
C ILE A 102 -10.95 -3.74 -4.53
N GLU A 103 -10.90 -2.58 -3.91
CA GLU A 103 -11.64 -1.40 -4.37
C GLU A 103 -11.18 -0.96 -5.78
N ILE A 104 -9.87 -0.96 -6.02
CA ILE A 104 -9.29 -0.68 -7.34
C ILE A 104 -9.79 -1.69 -8.38
N LEU A 105 -9.72 -2.98 -8.07
CA LEU A 105 -10.20 -4.05 -8.95
C LEU A 105 -11.67 -3.87 -9.29
N TYR A 106 -12.51 -3.59 -8.31
CA TYR A 106 -13.94 -3.35 -8.52
C TYR A 106 -14.19 -2.21 -9.51
N ARG A 107 -13.48 -1.09 -9.35
CA ARG A 107 -13.58 0.07 -10.25
C ARG A 107 -13.05 -0.25 -11.66
N ILE A 108 -11.91 -0.97 -11.75
CA ILE A 108 -11.35 -1.41 -13.03
C ILE A 108 -12.32 -2.32 -13.76
N PHE A 109 -12.95 -3.28 -13.10
CA PHE A 109 -13.98 -4.12 -13.74
C PHE A 109 -15.17 -3.30 -14.22
N GLY A 110 -15.53 -2.22 -13.52
CA GLY A 110 -16.55 -1.26 -14.02
C GLY A 110 -16.12 -0.59 -15.32
N VAL A 111 -14.86 -0.16 -15.44
CA VAL A 111 -14.30 0.43 -16.66
C VAL A 111 -14.25 -0.59 -17.81
N LEU A 112 -13.87 -1.84 -17.53
CA LEU A 112 -13.71 -2.90 -18.53
C LEU A 112 -15.03 -3.52 -18.98
N LYS A 113 -16.16 -3.18 -18.36
CA LYS A 113 -17.45 -3.76 -18.71
C LYS A 113 -17.83 -3.44 -20.16
N GLY A 114 -18.04 -4.48 -20.97
CA GLY A 114 -18.37 -4.36 -22.39
C GLY A 114 -17.19 -3.99 -23.29
N LYS A 115 -15.96 -4.03 -22.78
CA LYS A 115 -14.74 -3.77 -23.54
C LYS A 115 -14.04 -5.07 -23.95
N ASN A 116 -13.24 -4.99 -25.01
CA ASN A 116 -12.36 -6.08 -25.44
C ASN A 116 -11.08 -6.14 -24.60
N THR A 117 -10.58 -5.01 -24.14
CA THR A 117 -9.47 -4.90 -23.18
C THR A 117 -9.75 -5.73 -21.93
N LYS A 118 -8.79 -6.53 -21.48
CA LYS A 118 -8.92 -7.45 -20.36
C LYS A 118 -7.87 -7.21 -19.28
N LEU A 119 -8.25 -7.34 -18.03
CA LEU A 119 -7.30 -7.55 -16.94
C LEU A 119 -6.87 -9.02 -16.98
N VAL A 120 -5.59 -9.26 -17.26
CA VAL A 120 -5.03 -10.61 -17.42
C VAL A 120 -4.48 -11.14 -16.10
N LEU A 121 -3.82 -10.28 -15.34
CA LEU A 121 -3.17 -10.68 -14.09
C LEU A 121 -3.19 -9.51 -13.08
N TYR A 122 -3.44 -9.85 -11.86
CA TYR A 122 -3.25 -9.01 -10.69
C TYR A 122 -2.29 -9.70 -9.72
N THR A 123 -1.22 -9.02 -9.33
CA THR A 123 -0.26 -9.49 -8.33
C THR A 123 0.09 -8.33 -7.40
N TYR A 124 -0.33 -8.42 -6.13
CA TYR A 124 -0.04 -7.44 -5.07
C TYR A 124 -0.24 -5.97 -5.51
N ASP A 125 0.82 -5.34 -6.00
CA ASP A 125 0.90 -3.92 -6.38
C ASP A 125 0.89 -3.69 -7.90
N SER A 126 0.65 -4.74 -8.69
CA SER A 126 0.69 -4.65 -10.15
C SER A 126 -0.54 -5.23 -10.84
N PHE A 127 -0.94 -4.57 -11.93
CA PHE A 127 -2.07 -4.94 -12.78
C PHE A 127 -1.59 -5.07 -14.22
N LEU A 128 -1.81 -6.22 -14.83
CA LEU A 128 -1.48 -6.47 -16.22
C LEU A 128 -2.75 -6.49 -17.06
N PHE A 129 -2.73 -5.74 -18.16
CA PHE A 129 -3.83 -5.67 -19.11
C PHE A 129 -3.40 -6.16 -20.48
N ASP A 130 -4.28 -6.90 -21.14
CA ASP A 130 -4.25 -7.10 -22.58
C ASP A 130 -5.17 -6.05 -23.19
N VAL A 131 -4.58 -5.09 -23.91
CA VAL A 131 -5.26 -3.89 -24.39
C VAL A 131 -5.62 -4.03 -25.84
N ASP A 132 -6.89 -3.89 -26.18
CA ASP A 132 -7.35 -3.78 -27.56
C ASP A 132 -6.88 -2.44 -28.16
N ASP A 133 -6.21 -2.49 -29.30
CA ASP A 133 -5.66 -1.31 -29.98
C ASP A 133 -6.70 -0.25 -30.32
N SER A 134 -7.96 -0.64 -30.48
CA SER A 134 -9.09 0.26 -30.72
C SER A 134 -9.63 0.93 -29.46
N GLU A 135 -9.18 0.51 -28.27
CA GLU A 135 -9.71 0.93 -26.96
C GLU A 135 -8.65 1.64 -26.09
N LYS A 136 -7.71 2.36 -26.70
CA LYS A 136 -6.60 3.03 -25.95
C LYS A 136 -7.08 4.01 -24.87
N GLU A 137 -8.26 4.61 -25.04
CA GLU A 137 -8.89 5.47 -24.04
C GLU A 137 -9.20 4.75 -22.72
N VAL A 138 -9.33 3.42 -22.73
CA VAL A 138 -9.57 2.61 -21.53
C VAL A 138 -8.38 2.72 -20.57
N LEU A 139 -7.16 2.84 -21.07
CA LEU A 139 -5.98 3.02 -20.23
C LEU A 139 -6.03 4.32 -19.44
N GLU A 140 -6.52 5.42 -20.04
CA GLU A 140 -6.67 6.69 -19.33
C GLU A 140 -7.78 6.59 -18.27
N GLN A 141 -8.88 5.88 -18.55
CA GLN A 141 -9.92 5.62 -17.56
C GLN A 141 -9.41 4.77 -16.39
N ILE A 142 -8.56 3.77 -16.67
CA ILE A 142 -7.92 2.97 -15.63
C ILE A 142 -6.96 3.84 -14.78
N LYS A 143 -6.13 4.68 -15.40
CA LYS A 143 -5.25 5.62 -14.68
C LYS A 143 -6.06 6.54 -13.76
N GLU A 144 -7.23 7.00 -14.22
CA GLU A 144 -8.10 7.86 -13.43
C GLU A 144 -8.65 7.16 -12.16
N VAL A 145 -8.81 5.84 -12.18
CA VAL A 145 -9.17 5.07 -10.98
C VAL A 145 -8.12 5.26 -9.88
N PHE A 146 -6.83 5.18 -10.23
CA PHE A 146 -5.74 5.37 -9.28
C PHE A 146 -5.62 6.84 -8.84
N ASN A 147 -5.75 7.78 -9.77
CA ASN A 147 -5.68 9.22 -9.47
C ASN A 147 -6.75 9.64 -8.45
N LYS A 148 -7.99 9.13 -8.58
CA LYS A 148 -9.07 9.38 -7.62
C LYS A 148 -8.77 8.88 -6.22
N LEU A 149 -7.95 7.85 -6.10
CA LEU A 149 -7.46 7.32 -4.83
C LEU A 149 -6.14 7.96 -4.38
N LYS A 150 -5.64 8.96 -5.12
CA LYS A 150 -4.35 9.64 -4.88
C LYS A 150 -3.16 8.67 -4.84
N LEU A 151 -3.22 7.62 -5.64
CA LEU A 151 -2.16 6.62 -5.77
C LEU A 151 -1.27 6.95 -6.97
N GLN A 152 0.04 6.98 -6.73
CA GLN A 152 1.02 7.09 -7.80
C GLN A 152 1.17 5.75 -8.51
N ILE A 153 1.15 5.77 -9.84
CA ILE A 153 1.35 4.60 -10.68
C ILE A 153 2.52 4.78 -11.64
N LYS A 154 3.19 3.68 -11.93
CA LYS A 154 4.15 3.58 -13.04
C LYS A 154 3.55 2.63 -14.07
N SER A 155 3.48 3.05 -15.33
CA SER A 155 2.99 2.20 -16.41
C SER A 155 4.12 1.82 -17.36
N LYS A 156 4.12 0.60 -17.81
CA LYS A 156 4.97 0.08 -18.88
C LYS A 156 4.09 -0.59 -19.92
N HIS A 157 4.51 -0.60 -21.17
CA HIS A 157 3.78 -1.23 -22.25
C HIS A 157 4.74 -1.98 -23.17
N GLY A 158 4.23 -2.98 -23.87
CA GLY A 158 4.99 -3.82 -24.80
C GLY A 158 4.08 -4.83 -25.46
N HIS A 159 4.57 -5.55 -26.45
CA HIS A 159 3.83 -6.60 -27.16
C HIS A 159 3.92 -7.97 -26.48
N ASN A 160 4.67 -8.09 -25.41
CA ASN A 160 4.84 -9.29 -24.62
C ASN A 160 5.18 -8.91 -23.17
N TYR A 161 5.46 -9.89 -22.30
CA TYR A 161 5.83 -9.68 -20.90
C TYR A 161 7.22 -9.04 -20.68
N ASP A 162 8.03 -8.87 -21.72
CA ASP A 162 9.34 -8.21 -21.64
C ASP A 162 9.16 -6.69 -21.75
N PHE A 163 8.69 -6.08 -20.70
CA PHE A 163 8.50 -4.64 -20.60
C PHE A 163 9.85 -3.94 -20.39
N LYS A 164 10.32 -3.26 -21.39
CA LYS A 164 11.55 -2.45 -21.31
C LYS A 164 11.25 -1.02 -20.85
#